data_4f54435c1ae4f8f43bf74f0860a67a2a
#
_entry.id   4f54435c1ae4f8f43bf74f0860a67a2a
#
_cell.length_a   1.000
_cell.length_b   1.000
_cell.length_c   1.000
_cell.angle_alpha   90.00
_cell.angle_beta   90.00
_cell.angle_gamma   90.00
#
_symmetry.space_group_name_H-M   'P 1'
#
loop_
_entity.id
_entity.type
_entity.pdbx_description
1 polymer ?
#
loop_
_entity_poly.entity_id
_entity_poly.type
_entity_poly.pdbx_seq_one_letter_code
_entity_poly.pdbx_strand_id
1 'polypeptide(L)'
;AGETWADSYACRLRWMQYCAGIWGYSTTNFTECAGFSGSLYSNYVNAGKYARHIPYYVKTNMPEQEAAYSDLTEVARILLITKGIQASDVYGSLVYTDGWGTRNGNVEILEPTFQTQEELLTTWNQELKEAANKLATSSNQVTFKNYDLAYSGDMSKWVKAANAVRMRIALRLLKQKPAEAKAIAQEGLSSGNIFSSI
;
A
#
# COMPACT_ATOMS: atom_id res chain seq x y z
N ALA A 1 11.15 -4.11 -10.28
CA ALA A 1 12.10 -3.67 -11.32
C ALA A 1 11.56 -2.49 -12.12
N GLY A 2 10.30 -2.51 -12.58
CA GLY A 2 9.70 -1.43 -13.37
C GLY A 2 9.60 -0.08 -12.64
N GLU A 3 9.28 -0.09 -11.35
CA GLU A 3 9.20 1.15 -10.55
C GLU A 3 10.57 1.81 -10.39
N THR A 4 11.60 1.04 -10.08
CA THR A 4 12.96 1.59 -9.92
C THR A 4 13.43 2.25 -11.20
N TRP A 5 13.13 1.65 -12.35
CA TRP A 5 13.50 2.21 -13.63
C TRP A 5 12.75 3.51 -13.95
N ALA A 6 11.42 3.51 -13.74
CA ALA A 6 10.60 4.70 -13.95
C ALA A 6 10.96 5.83 -12.98
N ASP A 7 11.13 5.50 -11.70
CA ASP A 7 11.42 6.49 -10.66
C ASP A 7 12.83 7.04 -10.76
N SER A 8 13.83 6.15 -10.91
CA SER A 8 15.22 6.55 -10.82
C SER A 8 15.77 7.06 -12.16
N TYR A 9 15.41 6.42 -13.26
CA TYR A 9 16.03 6.71 -14.54
C TYR A 9 15.18 7.62 -15.44
N ALA A 10 13.89 7.32 -15.57
CA ALA A 10 13.08 7.96 -16.60
C ALA A 10 12.51 9.32 -16.22
N CYS A 11 12.15 9.57 -14.97
CA CYS A 11 11.42 10.77 -14.57
C CYS A 11 11.99 11.52 -13.37
N ARG A 12 11.91 10.95 -12.17
CA ARG A 12 12.08 11.71 -10.92
C ARG A 12 13.47 12.27 -10.71
N LEU A 13 14.52 11.49 -10.99
CA LEU A 13 15.89 11.97 -10.82
C LEU A 13 16.22 13.15 -11.75
N ARG A 14 15.59 13.20 -12.90
CA ARG A 14 15.74 14.34 -13.82
C ARG A 14 15.00 15.57 -13.33
N TRP A 15 13.77 15.40 -12.86
CA TRP A 15 13.01 16.51 -12.26
C TRP A 15 13.66 17.07 -11.02
N MET A 16 14.32 16.23 -10.24
CA MET A 16 15.11 16.63 -9.08
C MET A 16 16.52 17.13 -9.46
N GLN A 17 16.85 17.16 -10.75
CA GLN A 17 18.14 17.64 -11.28
C GLN A 17 19.36 16.82 -10.81
N TYR A 18 19.16 15.57 -10.37
CA TYR A 18 20.27 14.68 -10.03
C TYR A 18 20.97 14.09 -11.25
N CYS A 19 20.30 14.01 -12.40
CA CYS A 19 20.88 13.56 -13.65
C CYS A 19 20.23 14.24 -14.85
N ALA A 20 20.97 14.28 -15.98
CA ALA A 20 20.44 14.67 -17.27
C ALA A 20 20.01 13.45 -18.08
N GLY A 21 18.95 13.57 -18.87
CA GLY A 21 18.53 12.48 -19.74
C GLY A 21 19.37 12.45 -21.01
N ILE A 22 19.75 11.26 -21.43
CA ILE A 22 20.62 11.06 -22.60
C ILE A 22 19.80 10.73 -23.86
N TRP A 23 18.61 10.12 -23.69
CA TRP A 23 17.83 9.59 -24.80
C TRP A 23 16.40 10.15 -24.82
N GLY A 24 16.04 10.88 -25.87
CA GLY A 24 14.66 11.13 -26.33
C GLY A 24 13.68 11.79 -25.35
N TYR A 25 14.00 11.83 -24.09
CA TYR A 25 13.23 12.47 -23.06
C TYR A 25 13.82 13.83 -22.78
N SER A 26 13.15 14.88 -23.24
CA SER A 26 13.57 16.25 -22.97
C SER A 26 13.73 16.47 -21.48
N THR A 27 14.94 16.75 -21.07
CA THR A 27 15.37 16.74 -19.68
C THR A 27 15.29 18.06 -19.00
N THR A 28 15.17 19.10 -19.79
CA THR A 28 15.16 20.48 -19.33
C THR A 28 13.76 21.03 -19.13
N ASN A 29 12.76 20.36 -19.68
CA ASN A 29 11.37 20.80 -19.60
C ASN A 29 10.64 19.87 -18.65
N PHE A 30 10.29 20.22 -17.48
CA PHE A 30 9.47 19.47 -16.52
C PHE A 30 8.18 18.92 -17.17
N THR A 31 8.33 18.29 -18.33
CA THR A 31 7.23 17.69 -19.08
C THR A 31 6.84 16.38 -18.46
N GLU A 32 5.57 16.05 -18.55
CA GLU A 32 5.01 14.81 -18.03
C GLU A 32 5.72 13.60 -18.63
N CYS A 33 6.08 12.67 -17.78
CA CYS A 33 6.56 11.34 -18.20
C CYS A 33 5.37 10.41 -18.43
N ALA A 34 4.48 10.75 -19.32
CA ALA A 34 3.20 10.07 -19.53
C ALA A 34 3.33 8.55 -19.69
N GLY A 35 4.39 8.06 -20.32
CA GLY A 35 4.65 6.63 -20.47
C GLY A 35 4.95 5.89 -19.15
N PHE A 36 5.29 6.61 -18.09
CA PHE A 36 5.67 6.04 -16.80
C PHE A 36 4.68 6.33 -15.67
N SER A 37 3.91 7.42 -15.76
CA SER A 37 2.85 7.70 -14.80
C SER A 37 1.84 6.55 -14.75
N GLY A 38 1.44 6.01 -15.89
CA GLY A 38 0.55 4.86 -15.97
C GLY A 38 1.05 3.60 -15.25
N SER A 39 2.35 3.44 -15.06
CA SER A 39 2.90 2.27 -14.36
C SER A 39 2.56 2.25 -12.87
N LEU A 40 2.50 3.40 -12.20
CA LEU A 40 2.12 3.48 -10.79
C LEU A 40 0.67 3.04 -10.56
N TYR A 41 -0.24 3.52 -11.44
CA TYR A 41 -1.63 3.10 -11.37
C TYR A 41 -1.78 1.61 -11.67
N SER A 42 -1.12 1.10 -12.71
CA SER A 42 -1.14 -0.32 -13.06
C SER A 42 -0.58 -1.20 -11.92
N ASN A 43 0.47 -0.77 -11.25
CA ASN A 43 1.03 -1.49 -10.10
C ASN A 43 0.06 -1.51 -8.91
N TYR A 44 -0.64 -0.40 -8.66
CA TYR A 44 -1.70 -0.34 -7.66
C TYR A 44 -2.85 -1.30 -8.00
N VAL A 45 -3.37 -1.26 -9.23
CA VAL A 45 -4.45 -2.13 -9.69
C VAL A 45 -4.05 -3.60 -9.60
N ASN A 46 -2.84 -3.94 -10.02
CA ASN A 46 -2.33 -5.31 -9.92
C ASN A 46 -2.13 -5.77 -8.48
N ALA A 47 -1.62 -4.92 -7.60
CA ALA A 47 -1.52 -5.25 -6.18
C ALA A 47 -2.89 -5.56 -5.57
N GLY A 48 -3.89 -4.74 -5.86
CA GLY A 48 -5.25 -4.95 -5.39
C GLY A 48 -5.92 -6.20 -5.97
N LYS A 49 -5.64 -6.50 -7.24
CA LYS A 49 -6.11 -7.73 -7.89
C LYS A 49 -5.76 -8.99 -7.08
N TYR A 50 -4.56 -9.06 -6.54
CA TYR A 50 -4.12 -10.21 -5.75
C TYR A 50 -4.51 -10.05 -4.27
N ALA A 51 -4.26 -8.90 -3.68
CA ALA A 51 -4.52 -8.67 -2.26
C ALA A 51 -6.00 -8.82 -1.87
N ARG A 52 -6.92 -8.38 -2.73
CA ARG A 52 -8.37 -8.55 -2.51
C ARG A 52 -8.87 -9.94 -2.90
N HIS A 53 -8.15 -10.64 -3.78
CA HIS A 53 -8.53 -11.99 -4.18
C HIS A 53 -8.17 -13.06 -3.15
N ILE A 54 -7.09 -12.89 -2.39
CA ILE A 54 -6.66 -13.85 -1.37
C ILE A 54 -7.78 -14.16 -0.36
N PRO A 55 -8.33 -13.18 0.37
CA PRO A 55 -9.40 -13.47 1.34
C PRO A 55 -10.67 -14.02 0.68
N TYR A 56 -11.02 -13.54 -0.51
CA TYR A 56 -12.15 -14.07 -1.26
C TYR A 56 -11.95 -15.54 -1.63
N TYR A 57 -10.79 -15.88 -2.17
CA TYR A 57 -10.47 -17.26 -2.56
C TYR A 57 -10.49 -18.21 -1.37
N VAL A 58 -9.87 -17.82 -0.26
CA VAL A 58 -9.84 -18.62 0.97
C VAL A 58 -11.24 -18.83 1.50
N LYS A 59 -12.03 -17.77 1.64
CA LYS A 59 -13.40 -17.83 2.12
C LYS A 59 -14.31 -18.71 1.25
N THR A 60 -14.10 -18.69 -0.07
CA THR A 60 -14.94 -19.43 -1.02
C THR A 60 -14.53 -20.91 -1.15
N ASN A 61 -13.22 -21.19 -1.14
CA ASN A 61 -12.70 -22.52 -1.47
C ASN A 61 -12.15 -23.29 -0.26
N MET A 62 -11.83 -22.60 0.83
CA MET A 62 -11.22 -23.17 2.05
C MET A 62 -11.77 -22.51 3.31
N PRO A 63 -13.11 -22.41 3.49
CA PRO A 63 -13.73 -21.63 4.57
C PRO A 63 -13.30 -22.09 5.97
N GLU A 64 -13.02 -23.37 6.16
CA GLU A 64 -12.53 -23.94 7.41
C GLU A 64 -11.09 -23.52 7.75
N GLN A 65 -10.36 -22.99 6.79
CA GLN A 65 -8.97 -22.51 6.95
C GLN A 65 -8.87 -20.98 6.95
N GLU A 66 -9.97 -20.25 6.88
CA GLU A 66 -9.95 -18.79 6.77
C GLU A 66 -9.11 -18.15 7.88
N ALA A 67 -9.24 -18.62 9.12
CA ALA A 67 -8.46 -18.12 10.25
C ALA A 67 -6.96 -18.37 10.08
N ALA A 68 -6.56 -19.49 9.49
CA ALA A 68 -5.15 -19.83 9.27
C ALA A 68 -4.45 -18.98 8.19
N TYR A 69 -5.21 -18.35 7.30
CA TYR A 69 -4.71 -17.44 6.26
C TYR A 69 -4.80 -15.96 6.63
N SER A 70 -5.14 -15.64 7.88
CA SER A 70 -5.31 -14.25 8.33
C SER A 70 -4.04 -13.42 8.12
N ASP A 71 -2.86 -13.94 8.51
CA ASP A 71 -1.59 -13.23 8.37
C ASP A 71 -1.26 -12.90 6.92
N LEU A 72 -1.44 -13.85 6.02
CA LEU A 72 -1.22 -13.62 4.59
C LEU A 72 -2.16 -12.52 4.05
N THR A 73 -3.41 -12.52 4.50
CA THR A 73 -4.40 -11.50 4.12
C THR A 73 -3.98 -10.11 4.59
N GLU A 74 -3.53 -9.97 5.84
CA GLU A 74 -3.14 -8.67 6.39
C GLU A 74 -1.81 -8.17 5.77
N VAL A 75 -0.86 -9.05 5.51
CA VAL A 75 0.37 -8.69 4.78
C VAL A 75 0.05 -8.19 3.37
N ALA A 76 -0.84 -8.89 2.65
CA ALA A 76 -1.28 -8.46 1.33
C ALA A 76 -2.00 -7.10 1.36
N ARG A 77 -2.79 -6.82 2.42
CA ARG A 77 -3.44 -5.52 2.65
C ARG A 77 -2.41 -4.41 2.87
N ILE A 78 -1.38 -4.63 3.70
CA ILE A 78 -0.30 -3.65 3.94
C ILE A 78 0.41 -3.30 2.62
N LEU A 79 0.69 -4.29 1.79
CA LEU A 79 1.32 -4.09 0.48
C LEU A 79 0.41 -3.29 -0.47
N LEU A 80 -0.88 -3.62 -0.52
CA LEU A 80 -1.87 -2.88 -1.33
C LEU A 80 -1.94 -1.41 -0.90
N ILE A 81 -2.06 -1.14 0.40
CA ILE A 81 -2.12 0.23 0.92
C ILE A 81 -0.84 1.00 0.59
N THR A 82 0.32 0.35 0.71
CA THR A 82 1.61 0.97 0.35
C THR A 82 1.63 1.40 -1.12
N LYS A 83 1.08 0.58 -2.04
CA LYS A 83 0.94 0.95 -3.46
C LYS A 83 -0.15 1.99 -3.68
N GLY A 84 -1.23 1.92 -2.92
CA GLY A 84 -2.30 2.91 -2.95
C GLY A 84 -1.81 4.32 -2.59
N ILE A 85 -1.00 4.43 -1.53
CA ILE A 85 -0.39 5.72 -1.14
C ILE A 85 0.46 6.29 -2.27
N GLN A 86 1.30 5.47 -2.91
CA GLN A 86 2.12 5.92 -4.04
C GLN A 86 1.27 6.39 -5.23
N ALA A 87 0.20 5.66 -5.55
CA ALA A 87 -0.72 6.04 -6.61
C ALA A 87 -1.50 7.32 -6.25
N SER A 88 -2.01 7.42 -5.02
CA SER A 88 -2.75 8.61 -4.55
C SER A 88 -1.89 9.86 -4.49
N ASP A 89 -0.59 9.76 -4.21
CA ASP A 89 0.34 10.90 -4.27
C ASP A 89 0.42 11.52 -5.67
N VAL A 90 0.13 10.75 -6.72
CA VAL A 90 0.20 11.19 -8.12
C VAL A 90 -1.18 11.51 -8.68
N TYR A 91 -2.18 10.68 -8.39
CA TYR A 91 -3.51 10.77 -9.01
C TYR A 91 -4.58 11.41 -8.10
N GLY A 92 -4.29 11.58 -6.81
CA GLY A 92 -5.26 12.06 -5.83
C GLY A 92 -6.28 10.99 -5.48
N SER A 93 -7.46 11.05 -6.07
CA SER A 93 -8.56 10.11 -5.83
C SER A 93 -8.32 8.75 -6.48
N LEU A 94 -8.72 7.68 -5.81
CA LEU A 94 -8.63 6.31 -6.31
C LEU A 94 -9.91 5.53 -5.99
N VAL A 95 -10.17 4.49 -6.77
CA VAL A 95 -11.16 3.47 -6.42
C VAL A 95 -10.50 2.47 -5.49
N TYR A 96 -10.97 2.36 -4.24
CA TYR A 96 -10.40 1.45 -3.25
C TYR A 96 -11.43 0.52 -2.61
N THR A 97 -12.45 1.05 -1.94
CA THR A 97 -13.43 0.24 -1.21
C THR A 97 -14.22 -0.67 -2.16
N ASP A 98 -14.70 -0.11 -3.25
CA ASP A 98 -15.45 -0.82 -4.27
C ASP A 98 -14.53 -1.53 -5.28
N GLY A 99 -13.24 -1.27 -5.19
CA GLY A 99 -12.27 -1.81 -6.12
C GLY A 99 -12.20 -3.33 -6.10
N TRP A 100 -12.10 -3.91 -7.28
CA TRP A 100 -11.99 -5.36 -7.49
C TRP A 100 -13.22 -6.16 -7.04
N GLY A 101 -14.36 -5.51 -6.74
CA GLY A 101 -15.58 -6.15 -6.27
C GLY A 101 -16.10 -7.19 -7.24
N THR A 102 -16.31 -6.85 -8.49
CA THR A 102 -16.80 -7.75 -9.55
C THR A 102 -15.94 -9.01 -9.68
N ARG A 103 -14.62 -8.87 -9.61
CA ARG A 103 -13.68 -10.01 -9.64
C ARG A 103 -13.86 -10.94 -8.44
N ASN A 104 -14.27 -10.41 -7.31
CA ASN A 104 -14.38 -11.11 -6.03
C ASN A 104 -15.85 -11.39 -5.65
N GLY A 105 -16.69 -11.64 -6.64
CA GLY A 105 -18.05 -12.11 -6.46
C GLY A 105 -19.10 -11.02 -6.23
N ASN A 106 -18.71 -9.75 -6.11
CA ASN A 106 -19.67 -8.66 -6.03
C ASN A 106 -19.94 -8.09 -7.45
N VAL A 107 -20.82 -8.76 -8.18
CA VAL A 107 -21.16 -8.42 -9.57
C VAL A 107 -22.11 -7.23 -9.68
N GLU A 108 -22.63 -6.72 -8.57
CA GLU A 108 -23.56 -5.59 -8.56
C GLU A 108 -22.83 -4.24 -8.71
N ILE A 109 -21.53 -4.18 -8.35
CA ILE A 109 -20.72 -2.97 -8.47
C ILE A 109 -20.16 -2.87 -9.89
N LEU A 110 -20.92 -2.27 -10.79
CA LEU A 110 -20.50 -1.99 -12.16
C LEU A 110 -19.80 -0.63 -12.30
N GLU A 111 -20.14 0.33 -11.44
CA GLU A 111 -19.60 1.69 -11.41
C GLU A 111 -18.97 1.97 -10.04
N PRO A 112 -17.70 1.58 -9.84
CA PRO A 112 -17.05 1.79 -8.56
C PRO A 112 -16.79 3.26 -8.28
N THR A 113 -16.96 3.66 -7.01
CA THR A 113 -16.83 5.06 -6.56
C THR A 113 -15.37 5.43 -6.31
N PHE A 114 -14.97 6.60 -6.81
CA PHE A 114 -13.68 7.20 -6.46
C PHE A 114 -13.74 7.80 -5.05
N GLN A 115 -12.77 7.44 -4.23
CA GLN A 115 -12.57 8.05 -2.91
C GLN A 115 -11.51 9.14 -3.00
N THR A 116 -11.74 10.24 -2.31
CA THR A 116 -10.76 11.33 -2.20
C THR A 116 -9.50 10.86 -1.46
N GLN A 117 -8.38 11.53 -1.67
CA GLN A 117 -7.14 11.21 -0.96
C GLN A 117 -7.32 11.28 0.57
N GLU A 118 -8.11 12.21 1.08
CA GLU A 118 -8.41 12.33 2.50
C GLU A 118 -9.14 11.10 3.04
N GLU A 119 -10.20 10.67 2.37
CA GLU A 119 -10.95 9.45 2.73
C GLU A 119 -10.07 8.21 2.66
N LEU A 120 -9.23 8.10 1.64
CA LEU A 120 -8.28 7.01 1.47
C LEU A 120 -7.27 6.96 2.63
N LEU A 121 -6.65 8.09 2.98
CA LEU A 121 -5.66 8.13 4.07
C LEU A 121 -6.28 7.78 5.42
N THR A 122 -7.51 8.22 5.69
CA THR A 122 -8.25 7.87 6.91
C THR A 122 -8.56 6.37 6.95
N THR A 123 -9.12 5.83 5.87
CA THR A 123 -9.44 4.40 5.74
C THR A 123 -8.17 3.54 5.89
N TRP A 124 -7.11 3.89 5.18
CA TRP A 124 -5.86 3.13 5.21
C TRP A 124 -5.17 3.17 6.56
N ASN A 125 -5.20 4.30 7.28
CA ASN A 125 -4.67 4.37 8.64
C ASN A 125 -5.40 3.39 9.57
N GLN A 126 -6.72 3.33 9.49
CA GLN A 126 -7.52 2.40 10.28
C GLN A 126 -7.24 0.93 9.90
N GLU A 127 -7.25 0.60 8.62
CA GLU A 127 -6.96 -0.74 8.14
C GLU A 127 -5.54 -1.22 8.51
N LEU A 128 -4.54 -0.34 8.45
CA LEU A 128 -3.17 -0.66 8.88
C LEU A 128 -3.06 -0.90 10.38
N LYS A 129 -3.82 -0.16 11.19
CA LYS A 129 -3.90 -0.39 12.64
C LYS A 129 -4.50 -1.75 12.95
N GLU A 130 -5.58 -2.11 12.27
CA GLU A 130 -6.22 -3.41 12.42
C GLU A 130 -5.30 -4.55 11.97
N ALA A 131 -4.62 -4.38 10.84
CA ALA A 131 -3.64 -5.35 10.35
C ALA A 131 -2.49 -5.55 11.35
N ALA A 132 -1.93 -4.47 11.88
CA ALA A 132 -0.87 -4.55 12.89
C ALA A 132 -1.33 -5.30 14.14
N ASN A 133 -2.53 -5.03 14.63
CA ASN A 133 -3.09 -5.70 15.82
C ASN A 133 -3.31 -7.20 15.56
N LYS A 134 -3.87 -7.58 14.41
CA LYS A 134 -4.08 -8.97 14.05
C LYS A 134 -2.76 -9.73 13.93
N LEU A 135 -1.77 -9.17 13.21
CA LEU A 135 -0.45 -9.79 13.05
C LEU A 135 0.30 -9.94 14.38
N ALA A 136 0.07 -9.05 15.35
CA ALA A 136 0.69 -9.13 16.68
C ALA A 136 0.10 -10.22 17.57
N THR A 137 -1.11 -10.68 17.30
CA THR A 137 -1.86 -11.60 18.17
C THR A 137 -2.21 -12.92 17.50
N SER A 138 -1.89 -13.09 16.21
CA SER A 138 -2.23 -14.28 15.43
C SER A 138 -1.45 -15.52 15.90
N SER A 139 -2.06 -16.67 15.75
CA SER A 139 -1.48 -17.98 16.05
C SER A 139 -1.95 -19.02 15.04
N ASN A 140 -1.23 -20.12 14.92
CA ASN A 140 -1.57 -21.25 14.03
C ASN A 140 -1.78 -20.84 12.56
N GLN A 141 -0.91 -19.93 12.07
CA GLN A 141 -1.01 -19.39 10.72
C GLN A 141 -0.27 -20.28 9.71
N VAL A 142 -0.76 -20.26 8.47
CA VAL A 142 -0.07 -20.87 7.33
C VAL A 142 1.24 -20.13 7.09
N THR A 143 2.33 -20.88 6.98
CA THR A 143 3.63 -20.27 6.71
C THR A 143 3.80 -19.93 5.23
N PHE A 144 4.22 -18.72 4.95
CA PHE A 144 4.62 -18.26 3.61
C PHE A 144 6.05 -17.70 3.58
N LYS A 145 6.87 -18.13 4.54
CA LYS A 145 8.26 -17.69 4.73
C LYS A 145 9.08 -17.67 3.44
N ASN A 146 8.96 -18.68 2.60
CA ASN A 146 9.72 -18.81 1.37
C ASN A 146 9.25 -17.87 0.25
N TYR A 147 8.09 -17.30 0.37
CA TYR A 147 7.47 -16.38 -0.60
C TYR A 147 7.52 -14.93 -0.14
N ASP A 148 7.81 -14.67 1.13
CA ASP A 148 7.98 -13.33 1.68
C ASP A 148 9.43 -12.86 1.51
N LEU A 149 9.66 -12.13 0.41
CA LEU A 149 10.97 -11.58 0.06
C LEU A 149 11.38 -10.38 0.94
N ALA A 150 10.45 -9.81 1.72
CA ALA A 150 10.73 -8.64 2.55
C ALA A 150 11.27 -9.03 3.92
N TYR A 151 10.56 -9.91 4.61
CA TYR A 151 10.86 -10.24 6.01
C TYR A 151 10.88 -11.73 6.30
N SER A 152 10.83 -12.59 5.28
CA SER A 152 10.91 -14.05 5.42
C SER A 152 9.89 -14.63 6.39
N GLY A 153 8.67 -14.09 6.39
CA GLY A 153 7.57 -14.54 7.25
C GLY A 153 7.66 -14.06 8.71
N ASP A 154 8.49 -13.07 9.01
CA ASP A 154 8.56 -12.48 10.35
C ASP A 154 7.43 -11.45 10.54
N MET A 155 6.37 -11.88 11.24
CA MET A 155 5.18 -11.04 11.48
C MET A 155 5.50 -9.84 12.37
N SER A 156 6.49 -9.92 13.27
CA SER A 156 6.89 -8.76 14.08
C SER A 156 7.45 -7.61 13.23
N LYS A 157 8.13 -7.94 12.13
CA LYS A 157 8.60 -6.95 11.16
C LYS A 157 7.46 -6.40 10.30
N TRP A 158 6.46 -7.21 9.97
CA TRP A 158 5.26 -6.75 9.28
C TRP A 158 4.40 -5.81 10.13
N VAL A 159 4.31 -6.04 11.46
CA VAL A 159 3.71 -5.09 12.41
C VAL A 159 4.44 -3.74 12.36
N LYS A 160 5.77 -3.76 12.42
CA LYS A 160 6.59 -2.54 12.30
C LYS A 160 6.41 -1.86 10.94
N ALA A 161 6.33 -2.63 9.86
CA ALA A 161 6.08 -2.11 8.53
C ALA A 161 4.71 -1.40 8.43
N ALA A 162 3.65 -2.00 8.97
CA ALA A 162 2.33 -1.37 9.03
C ALA A 162 2.38 -0.03 9.76
N ASN A 163 3.01 0.03 10.93
CA ASN A 163 3.18 1.27 11.68
C ASN A 163 4.05 2.29 10.94
N ALA A 164 5.10 1.87 10.25
CA ALA A 164 5.91 2.76 9.41
C ALA A 164 5.08 3.38 8.26
N VAL A 165 4.18 2.61 7.65
CA VAL A 165 3.26 3.13 6.63
C VAL A 165 2.25 4.11 7.26
N ARG A 166 1.74 3.86 8.47
CA ARG A 166 0.91 4.82 9.24
C ARG A 166 1.64 6.13 9.51
N MET A 167 2.93 6.08 9.87
CA MET A 167 3.76 7.29 10.02
C MET A 167 3.87 8.08 8.71
N ARG A 168 3.97 7.41 7.57
CA ARG A 168 3.96 8.07 6.25
C ARG A 168 2.61 8.72 5.94
N ILE A 169 1.49 8.16 6.40
CA ILE A 169 0.17 8.80 6.33
C ILE A 169 0.15 10.05 7.22
N ALA A 170 0.62 9.97 8.46
CA ALA A 170 0.69 11.11 9.36
C ALA A 170 1.46 12.29 8.74
N LEU A 171 2.59 12.03 8.08
CA LEU A 171 3.36 13.08 7.39
C LEU A 171 2.56 13.76 6.27
N ARG A 172 1.69 13.04 5.55
CA ARG A 172 0.82 13.62 4.51
C ARG A 172 -0.30 14.48 5.09
N LEU A 173 -0.81 14.11 6.24
CA LEU A 173 -1.87 14.84 6.94
C LEU A 173 -1.33 16.07 7.71
N LEU A 174 -0.03 16.17 7.95
CA LEU A 174 0.58 17.12 8.87
C LEU A 174 0.17 18.58 8.60
N LYS A 175 0.07 18.97 7.35
CA LYS A 175 -0.29 20.35 6.98
C LYS A 175 -1.79 20.61 7.07
N GLN A 176 -2.61 19.66 6.67
CA GLN A 176 -4.08 19.84 6.58
C GLN A 176 -4.80 19.47 7.87
N LYS A 177 -4.31 18.43 8.55
CA LYS A 177 -4.89 17.84 9.77
C LYS A 177 -3.83 17.58 10.84
N PRO A 178 -3.17 18.61 11.39
CA PRO A 178 -2.04 18.43 12.29
C PRO A 178 -2.38 17.69 13.58
N ALA A 179 -3.59 17.80 14.10
CA ALA A 179 -4.03 17.07 15.29
C ALA A 179 -4.15 15.57 15.03
N GLU A 180 -4.73 15.17 13.90
CA GLU A 180 -4.84 13.78 13.48
C GLU A 180 -3.45 13.18 13.19
N ALA A 181 -2.61 13.92 12.46
CA ALA A 181 -1.22 13.54 12.20
C ALA A 181 -0.43 13.28 13.49
N LYS A 182 -0.58 14.16 14.47
CA LYS A 182 0.05 14.01 15.79
C LYS A 182 -0.45 12.77 16.52
N ALA A 183 -1.76 12.52 16.52
CA ALA A 183 -2.36 11.35 17.16
C ALA A 183 -1.82 10.04 16.56
N ILE A 184 -1.80 9.93 15.22
CA ILE A 184 -1.26 8.76 14.52
C ILE A 184 0.22 8.55 14.87
N ALA A 185 1.02 9.62 14.87
CA ALA A 185 2.44 9.56 15.18
C ALA A 185 2.68 9.13 16.64
N GLN A 186 1.97 9.70 17.60
CA GLN A 186 2.07 9.34 19.01
C GLN A 186 1.70 7.87 19.26
N GLU A 187 0.63 7.40 18.63
CA GLU A 187 0.18 6.01 18.72
C GLU A 187 1.23 5.04 18.16
N GLY A 188 1.81 5.36 16.99
CA GLY A 188 2.89 4.57 16.39
C GLY A 188 4.14 4.52 17.25
N LEU A 189 4.59 5.65 17.78
CA LEU A 189 5.78 5.75 18.63
C LEU A 189 5.60 5.05 19.98
N SER A 190 4.45 5.24 20.64
CA SER A 190 4.18 4.64 21.96
C SER A 190 4.03 3.13 21.91
N SER A 191 3.69 2.56 20.76
CA SER A 191 3.57 1.11 20.60
C SER A 191 4.91 0.37 20.72
N GLY A 192 6.05 1.05 20.56
CA GLY A 192 7.38 0.43 20.45
C GLY A 192 7.57 -0.44 19.19
N ASN A 193 6.53 -0.59 18.37
CA ASN A 193 6.53 -1.43 17.17
C ASN A 193 6.86 -0.61 15.91
N ILE A 194 8.00 0.06 15.94
CA ILE A 194 8.61 0.75 14.81
C ILE A 194 10.04 0.24 14.59
N PHE A 195 10.58 0.43 13.40
CA PHE A 195 11.99 0.14 13.16
C PHE A 195 12.85 1.18 13.88
N SER A 196 13.82 0.72 14.67
CA SER A 196 14.77 1.57 15.40
C SER A 196 16.04 1.87 14.58
N SER A 197 16.29 1.09 13.54
CA SER A 197 17.37 1.26 12.58
C SER A 197 16.96 0.65 11.24
N ILE A 198 17.56 1.14 10.18
CA ILE A 198 17.45 0.58 8.84
C ILE A 198 18.50 -0.50 8.65
#